data_6f507bef6bede6f46fa263a2e6710651
#
_entry.id   6f507bef6bede6f46fa263a2e6710651
#
_cell.length_a   1.000
_cell.length_b   1.000
_cell.length_c   1.000
_cell.angle_alpha   90.00
_cell.angle_beta   90.00
_cell.angle_gamma   90.00
#
_symmetry.space_group_name_H-M   'P 1'
#
loop_
_entity.id
_entity.type
_entity.pdbx_description
1 polymer ?
#
loop_
_entity_poly.entity_id
_entity_poly.type
_entity_poly.pdbx_seq_one_letter_code
_entity_poly.pdbx_strand_id
1 'polypeptide(L)'
;SSLYVNVPIILVGIFIPQATAGYALAERIVRLALYSTRPVVQVSQGYVPSTDPDIQVFRARRVVRISLLLGGVGALGYALLGPWAGSILSGGTLGIPFALALAMGINLGALLASQLTGFACMNAFGLTRALAVSTIVGAIVGSALMIPLTLLFGVAGLAFGLAAAEVSVLIVQLVVLRPHLLLARG
;
A
#
# COMPACT_ATOMS: atom_id res chain seq x y z
N SER A 1 -6.32 16.00 -0.20
CA SER A 1 -5.90 14.63 -0.63
C SER A 1 -7.02 13.59 -0.66
N SER A 2 -8.28 13.96 -0.39
CA SER A 2 -9.41 13.02 -0.39
C SER A 2 -9.89 12.61 -1.79
N LEU A 3 -9.63 13.42 -2.82
CA LEU A 3 -10.06 13.11 -4.20
C LEU A 3 -9.36 11.87 -4.75
N TYR A 4 -8.03 11.76 -4.63
CA TYR A 4 -7.27 10.62 -5.15
C TYR A 4 -7.71 9.28 -4.54
N VAL A 5 -8.07 9.28 -3.26
CA VAL A 5 -8.52 8.09 -2.54
C VAL A 5 -9.88 7.58 -3.04
N ASN A 6 -10.72 8.48 -3.56
CA ASN A 6 -12.07 8.12 -4.01
C ASN A 6 -12.16 7.89 -5.54
N VAL A 7 -11.13 8.24 -6.31
CA VAL A 7 -11.11 8.02 -7.77
C VAL A 7 -11.44 6.57 -8.15
N PRO A 8 -10.85 5.53 -7.51
CA PRO A 8 -11.12 4.15 -7.89
C PRO A 8 -12.60 3.78 -7.76
N ILE A 9 -13.26 4.15 -6.66
CA ILE A 9 -14.68 3.81 -6.46
C ILE A 9 -15.59 4.56 -7.43
N ILE A 10 -15.22 5.79 -7.81
CA ILE A 10 -15.94 6.57 -8.82
C ILE A 10 -15.81 5.91 -10.19
N LEU A 11 -14.60 5.45 -10.56
CA LEU A 11 -14.37 4.74 -11.82
C LEU A 11 -15.16 3.43 -11.89
N VAL A 12 -15.21 2.65 -10.79
CA VAL A 12 -16.03 1.44 -10.73
C VAL A 12 -17.51 1.79 -10.90
N GLY A 13 -17.99 2.84 -10.24
CA GLY A 13 -19.40 3.27 -10.36
C GLY A 13 -19.78 3.69 -11.78
N ILE A 14 -18.85 4.27 -12.54
CA ILE A 14 -19.10 4.70 -13.93
C ILE A 14 -18.99 3.53 -14.91
N PHE A 15 -17.93 2.73 -14.81
CA PHE A 15 -17.63 1.69 -15.81
C PHE A 15 -18.28 0.33 -15.51
N ILE A 16 -18.48 0.00 -14.22
CA ILE A 16 -18.98 -1.32 -13.79
C ILE A 16 -19.90 -1.16 -12.58
N PRO A 17 -21.08 -0.52 -12.72
CA PRO A 17 -21.97 -0.21 -11.59
C PRO A 17 -22.34 -1.42 -10.73
N GLN A 18 -22.56 -2.58 -11.36
CA GLN A 18 -22.89 -3.84 -10.68
C GLN A 18 -21.80 -4.39 -9.75
N ALA A 19 -20.53 -3.99 -9.96
CA ALA A 19 -19.40 -4.43 -9.14
C ALA A 19 -19.06 -3.45 -8.00
N THR A 20 -19.73 -2.27 -7.95
CA THR A 20 -19.41 -1.20 -7.00
C THR A 20 -19.53 -1.65 -5.55
N ALA A 21 -20.57 -2.40 -5.21
CA ALA A 21 -20.79 -2.88 -3.83
C ALA A 21 -19.68 -3.84 -3.38
N GLY A 22 -19.30 -4.81 -4.23
CA GLY A 22 -18.21 -5.75 -3.95
C GLY A 22 -16.85 -5.05 -3.83
N TYR A 23 -16.56 -4.09 -4.71
CA TYR A 23 -15.35 -3.28 -4.64
C TYR A 23 -15.29 -2.43 -3.37
N ALA A 24 -16.37 -1.73 -3.03
CA ALA A 24 -16.45 -0.92 -1.82
C ALA A 24 -16.25 -1.75 -0.55
N LEU A 25 -16.80 -2.96 -0.50
CA LEU A 25 -16.58 -3.90 0.59
C LEU A 25 -15.10 -4.30 0.68
N ALA A 26 -14.48 -4.66 -0.44
CA ALA A 26 -13.06 -5.02 -0.51
C ALA A 26 -12.16 -3.86 -0.03
N GLU A 27 -12.43 -2.64 -0.49
CA GLU A 27 -11.71 -1.43 -0.07
C GLU A 27 -11.91 -1.13 1.42
N ARG A 28 -13.11 -1.32 1.95
CA ARG A 28 -13.39 -1.12 3.38
C ARG A 28 -12.55 -2.03 4.26
N ILE A 29 -12.35 -3.29 3.87
CA ILE A 29 -11.50 -4.24 4.60
C ILE A 29 -10.03 -3.76 4.55
N VAL A 30 -9.52 -3.31 3.41
CA VAL A 30 -8.19 -2.71 3.28
C VAL A 30 -8.03 -1.52 4.24
N ARG A 31 -8.99 -0.61 4.26
CA ARG A 31 -8.95 0.57 5.15
C ARG A 31 -8.95 0.18 6.63
N LEU A 32 -9.73 -0.82 7.04
CA LEU A 32 -9.73 -1.32 8.42
C LEU A 32 -8.37 -1.89 8.80
N ALA A 33 -7.74 -2.69 7.92
CA ALA A 33 -6.39 -3.21 8.14
C ALA A 33 -5.35 -2.07 8.27
N LEU A 34 -5.42 -1.03 7.43
CA LEU A 34 -4.54 0.13 7.51
C LEU A 34 -4.74 0.94 8.81
N TYR A 35 -5.99 1.09 9.27
CA TYR A 35 -6.25 1.78 10.55
C TYR A 35 -5.69 1.01 11.74
N SER A 36 -5.75 -0.31 11.73
CA SER A 36 -5.19 -1.16 12.79
C SER A 36 -3.65 -1.05 12.89
N THR A 37 -2.97 -0.70 11.80
CA THR A 37 -1.50 -0.57 11.78
C THR A 37 -0.99 0.84 12.06
N ARG A 38 -1.86 1.85 12.16
CA ARG A 38 -1.46 3.24 12.49
C ARG A 38 -0.58 3.38 13.74
N PRO A 39 -0.87 2.71 14.87
CA PRO A 39 0.00 2.78 16.06
C PRO A 39 1.43 2.29 15.76
N VAL A 40 1.58 1.25 14.93
CA VAL A 40 2.89 0.72 14.54
C VAL A 40 3.68 1.76 13.73
N VAL A 41 3.01 2.47 12.81
CA VAL A 41 3.62 3.56 12.04
C VAL A 41 4.08 4.68 12.97
N GLN A 42 3.24 5.12 13.92
CA GLN A 42 3.55 6.19 14.86
C GLN A 42 4.75 5.83 15.77
N VAL A 43 4.75 4.63 16.34
CA VAL A 43 5.87 4.13 17.16
C VAL A 43 7.16 4.07 16.33
N SER A 44 7.09 3.62 15.09
CA SER A 44 8.25 3.53 14.20
C SER A 44 8.83 4.91 13.84
N GLN A 45 7.99 5.95 13.72
CA GLN A 45 8.43 7.33 13.48
C GLN A 45 9.26 7.89 14.65
N GLY A 46 8.93 7.53 15.89
CA GLY A 46 9.72 7.90 17.06
C GLY A 46 10.95 7.01 17.31
N TYR A 47 10.92 5.77 16.77
CA TYR A 47 12.00 4.81 17.01
C TYR A 47 13.22 5.01 16.09
N VAL A 48 13.03 5.38 14.82
CA VAL A 48 14.13 5.47 13.85
C VAL A 48 15.07 6.63 14.10
N PRO A 49 14.62 7.87 14.38
CA PRO A 49 15.53 8.99 14.61
C PRO A 49 16.50 8.74 15.75
N SER A 50 17.77 9.12 15.56
CA SER A 50 18.82 9.05 16.56
C SER A 50 19.87 10.14 16.28
N THR A 51 20.51 10.62 17.34
CA THR A 51 21.68 11.51 17.24
C THR A 51 22.94 10.78 16.75
N ASP A 52 22.98 9.47 16.96
CA ASP A 52 24.02 8.57 16.47
C ASP A 52 23.61 7.99 15.10
N PRO A 53 24.39 8.29 14.04
CA PRO A 53 24.10 7.85 12.69
C PRO A 53 24.05 6.31 12.55
N ASP A 54 24.91 5.58 13.25
CA ASP A 54 24.97 4.11 13.16
C ASP A 54 23.74 3.47 13.77
N ILE A 55 23.30 4.00 14.91
CA ILE A 55 22.06 3.57 15.57
C ILE A 55 20.87 3.87 14.66
N GLN A 56 20.83 5.05 14.04
CA GLN A 56 19.74 5.43 13.12
C GLN A 56 19.65 4.46 11.93
N VAL A 57 20.77 4.15 11.29
CA VAL A 57 20.82 3.19 10.16
C VAL A 57 20.41 1.79 10.62
N PHE A 58 20.90 1.31 11.75
CA PHE A 58 20.51 0.02 12.30
C PHE A 58 18.99 -0.08 12.52
N ARG A 59 18.40 0.94 13.16
CA ARG A 59 16.96 1.02 13.40
C ARG A 59 16.17 1.10 12.10
N ALA A 60 16.61 1.90 11.14
CA ALA A 60 15.99 2.01 9.82
C ALA A 60 15.99 0.68 9.07
N ARG A 61 17.11 -0.06 9.04
CA ARG A 61 17.17 -1.41 8.46
C ARG A 61 16.18 -2.37 9.09
N ARG A 62 16.06 -2.32 10.42
CA ARG A 62 15.10 -3.14 11.15
C ARG A 62 13.66 -2.80 10.78
N VAL A 63 13.31 -1.50 10.72
CA VAL A 63 11.97 -1.04 10.33
C VAL A 63 11.67 -1.42 8.88
N VAL A 64 12.59 -1.26 7.94
CA VAL A 64 12.40 -1.70 6.54
C VAL A 64 12.14 -3.20 6.45
N ARG A 65 12.89 -4.04 7.17
CA ARG A 65 12.63 -5.49 7.18
C ARG A 65 11.26 -5.82 7.75
N ILE A 66 10.89 -5.20 8.87
CA ILE A 66 9.57 -5.40 9.49
C ILE A 66 8.46 -4.92 8.55
N SER A 67 8.64 -3.78 7.87
CA SER A 67 7.65 -3.25 6.94
C SER A 67 7.39 -4.18 5.76
N LEU A 68 8.45 -4.78 5.19
CA LEU A 68 8.33 -5.75 4.10
C LEU A 68 7.67 -7.05 4.57
N LEU A 69 8.01 -7.54 5.77
CA LEU A 69 7.36 -8.71 6.35
C LEU A 69 5.88 -8.46 6.64
N LEU A 70 5.55 -7.35 7.28
CA LEU A 70 4.15 -6.96 7.53
C LEU A 70 3.37 -6.76 6.23
N GLY A 71 4.00 -6.13 5.24
CA GLY A 71 3.43 -5.97 3.91
C GLY A 71 3.17 -7.32 3.24
N GLY A 72 4.12 -8.24 3.27
CA GLY A 72 3.97 -9.60 2.74
C GLY A 72 2.86 -10.39 3.45
N VAL A 73 2.85 -10.37 4.77
CA VAL A 73 1.79 -11.02 5.58
C VAL A 73 0.42 -10.39 5.30
N GLY A 74 0.35 -9.06 5.21
CA GLY A 74 -0.88 -8.35 4.86
C GLY A 74 -1.39 -8.68 3.47
N ALA A 75 -0.48 -8.76 2.48
CA ALA A 75 -0.81 -9.15 1.12
C ALA A 75 -1.37 -10.58 1.04
N LEU A 76 -0.66 -11.53 1.60
CA LEU A 76 -1.06 -12.94 1.62
C LEU A 76 -2.34 -13.15 2.45
N GLY A 77 -2.39 -12.54 3.63
CA GLY A 77 -3.55 -12.62 4.51
C GLY A 77 -4.82 -12.11 3.83
N TYR A 78 -4.74 -10.96 3.16
CA TYR A 78 -5.89 -10.44 2.42
C TYR A 78 -6.24 -11.30 1.20
N ALA A 79 -5.27 -11.75 0.43
CA ALA A 79 -5.51 -12.57 -0.76
C ALA A 79 -6.23 -13.88 -0.40
N LEU A 80 -5.85 -14.50 0.72
CA LEU A 80 -6.42 -15.77 1.17
C LEU A 80 -7.74 -15.60 1.94
N LEU A 81 -7.80 -14.63 2.84
CA LEU A 81 -8.94 -14.45 3.76
C LEU A 81 -9.97 -13.44 3.26
N GLY A 82 -9.62 -12.58 2.29
CA GLY A 82 -10.49 -11.52 1.76
C GLY A 82 -11.82 -12.03 1.22
N PRO A 83 -11.86 -13.09 0.40
CA PRO A 83 -13.13 -13.66 -0.08
C PRO A 83 -14.04 -14.13 1.06
N TRP A 84 -13.46 -14.81 2.04
CA TRP A 84 -14.18 -15.30 3.22
C TRP A 84 -14.65 -14.15 4.13
N ALA A 85 -13.78 -13.19 4.43
CA ALA A 85 -14.14 -12.01 5.21
C ALA A 85 -15.24 -11.18 4.53
N GLY A 86 -15.19 -11.05 3.21
CA GLY A 86 -16.21 -10.39 2.42
C GLY A 86 -17.58 -11.07 2.54
N SER A 87 -17.62 -12.39 2.46
CA SER A 87 -18.88 -13.15 2.60
C SER A 87 -19.48 -13.00 4.02
N ILE A 88 -18.66 -13.06 5.07
CA ILE A 88 -19.13 -12.87 6.45
C ILE A 88 -19.66 -11.44 6.66
N LEU A 89 -18.90 -10.43 6.27
CA LEU A 89 -19.28 -9.03 6.50
C LEU A 89 -20.50 -8.59 5.71
N SER A 90 -20.80 -9.27 4.59
CA SER A 90 -21.99 -9.03 3.79
C SER A 90 -23.17 -9.94 4.13
N GLY A 91 -23.05 -10.81 5.12
CA GLY A 91 -24.09 -11.82 5.39
C GLY A 91 -24.30 -12.80 4.23
N GLY A 92 -23.26 -13.09 3.45
CA GLY A 92 -23.31 -13.98 2.29
C GLY A 92 -23.87 -13.36 1.00
N THR A 93 -24.23 -12.07 1.02
CA THR A 93 -24.88 -11.41 -0.14
C THR A 93 -23.88 -10.92 -1.19
N LEU A 94 -22.63 -10.62 -0.79
CA LEU A 94 -21.58 -10.12 -1.67
C LEU A 94 -20.36 -11.04 -1.60
N GLY A 95 -19.86 -11.45 -2.77
CA GLY A 95 -18.58 -12.17 -2.89
C GLY A 95 -17.46 -11.23 -3.33
N ILE A 96 -16.25 -11.45 -2.82
CA ILE A 96 -15.03 -10.83 -3.35
C ILE A 96 -14.35 -11.90 -4.22
N PRO A 97 -14.31 -11.72 -5.56
CA PRO A 97 -13.61 -12.66 -6.45
C PRO A 97 -12.12 -12.76 -6.08
N PHE A 98 -11.52 -13.95 -6.23
CA PHE A 98 -10.12 -14.17 -5.87
C PHE A 98 -9.16 -13.20 -6.57
N ALA A 99 -9.38 -12.89 -7.85
CA ALA A 99 -8.55 -11.93 -8.59
C ALA A 99 -8.59 -10.53 -7.96
N LEU A 100 -9.77 -10.08 -7.51
CA LEU A 100 -9.92 -8.81 -6.78
C LEU A 100 -9.23 -8.88 -5.41
N ALA A 101 -9.40 -9.99 -4.69
CA ALA A 101 -8.76 -10.19 -3.39
C ALA A 101 -7.23 -10.21 -3.50
N LEU A 102 -6.68 -10.84 -4.54
CA LEU A 102 -5.25 -10.86 -4.81
C LEU A 102 -4.72 -9.45 -5.11
N ALA A 103 -5.38 -8.71 -5.99
CA ALA A 103 -4.99 -7.34 -6.33
C ALA A 103 -5.05 -6.41 -5.10
N MET A 104 -6.13 -6.48 -4.31
CA MET A 104 -6.28 -5.71 -3.08
C MET A 104 -5.29 -6.14 -1.99
N GLY A 105 -4.91 -7.41 -1.94
CA GLY A 105 -3.86 -7.91 -1.07
C GLY A 105 -2.51 -7.31 -1.41
N ILE A 106 -2.10 -7.32 -2.69
CA ILE A 106 -0.86 -6.68 -3.16
C ILE A 106 -0.88 -5.18 -2.83
N ASN A 107 -2.00 -4.51 -3.09
CA ASN A 107 -2.19 -3.10 -2.76
C ASN A 107 -2.02 -2.84 -1.25
N LEU A 108 -2.67 -3.61 -0.39
CA LEU A 108 -2.54 -3.51 1.07
C LEU A 108 -1.10 -3.72 1.52
N GLY A 109 -0.44 -4.76 1.01
CA GLY A 109 0.95 -5.07 1.37
C GLY A 109 1.91 -3.95 0.98
N ALA A 110 1.78 -3.41 -0.23
CA ALA A 110 2.58 -2.27 -0.69
C ALA A 110 2.31 -1.02 0.14
N LEU A 111 1.04 -0.71 0.46
CA LEU A 111 0.67 0.41 1.32
C LEU A 111 1.27 0.30 2.73
N LEU A 112 1.17 -0.87 3.37
CA LEU A 112 1.75 -1.09 4.70
C LEU A 112 3.26 -0.90 4.69
N ALA A 113 3.95 -1.47 3.70
CA ALA A 113 5.39 -1.34 3.56
C ALA A 113 5.81 0.10 3.24
N SER A 114 5.13 0.78 2.32
CA SER A 114 5.45 2.15 1.92
C SER A 114 5.18 3.17 3.02
N GLN A 115 4.11 3.00 3.82
CA GLN A 115 3.83 3.89 4.96
C GLN A 115 4.93 3.81 6.02
N LEU A 116 5.35 2.60 6.42
CA LEU A 116 6.43 2.43 7.39
C LEU A 116 7.76 2.93 6.85
N THR A 117 8.11 2.56 5.62
CA THR A 117 9.37 2.98 4.97
C THR A 117 9.41 4.50 4.76
N GLY A 118 8.32 5.08 4.24
CA GLY A 118 8.22 6.50 3.94
C GLY A 118 8.20 7.35 5.20
N PHE A 119 7.23 7.13 6.08
CA PHE A 119 7.03 8.00 7.25
C PHE A 119 8.07 7.79 8.35
N ALA A 120 8.54 6.57 8.59
CA ALA A 120 9.52 6.34 9.63
C ALA A 120 10.96 6.51 9.15
N CYS A 121 11.33 5.92 8.00
CA CYS A 121 12.73 5.92 7.57
C CYS A 121 13.08 7.16 6.73
N MET A 122 12.30 7.46 5.66
CA MET A 122 12.66 8.59 4.78
C MET A 122 12.58 9.93 5.51
N ASN A 123 11.60 10.14 6.41
CA ASN A 123 11.54 11.37 7.22
C ASN A 123 12.71 11.46 8.18
N ALA A 124 13.14 10.35 8.80
CA ALA A 124 14.30 10.35 9.71
C ALA A 124 15.61 10.73 9.01
N PHE A 125 15.74 10.42 7.70
CA PHE A 125 16.89 10.83 6.87
C PHE A 125 16.68 12.17 6.15
N GLY A 126 15.60 12.90 6.41
CA GLY A 126 15.30 14.18 5.77
C GLY A 126 14.94 14.08 4.28
N LEU A 127 14.57 12.90 3.77
CA LEU A 127 14.28 12.62 2.38
C LEU A 127 12.84 12.96 1.95
N THR A 128 12.28 14.05 2.48
CA THR A 128 10.88 14.46 2.23
C THR A 128 10.58 14.74 0.76
N ARG A 129 11.55 15.33 0.03
CA ARG A 129 11.42 15.57 -1.42
C ARG A 129 11.30 14.25 -2.19
N ALA A 130 12.11 13.25 -1.85
CA ALA A 130 12.06 11.93 -2.49
C ALA A 130 10.75 11.18 -2.14
N LEU A 131 10.23 11.38 -0.93
CA LEU A 131 8.91 10.85 -0.54
C LEU A 131 7.80 11.47 -1.42
N ALA A 132 7.83 12.78 -1.68
CA ALA A 132 6.88 13.43 -2.58
C ALA A 132 7.02 12.90 -4.02
N VAL A 133 8.25 12.75 -4.51
CA VAL A 133 8.50 12.18 -5.85
C VAL A 133 7.97 10.75 -5.97
N SER A 134 8.16 9.90 -4.95
CA SER A 134 7.62 8.54 -4.98
C SER A 134 6.10 8.53 -5.13
N THR A 135 5.39 9.43 -4.44
CA THR A 135 3.94 9.58 -4.56
C THR A 135 3.51 10.04 -5.96
N ILE A 136 4.26 10.97 -6.57
CA ILE A 136 4.00 11.42 -7.95
C ILE A 136 4.19 10.26 -8.94
N VAL A 137 5.25 9.48 -8.80
CA VAL A 137 5.49 8.28 -9.64
C VAL A 137 4.33 7.30 -9.51
N GLY A 138 3.88 7.01 -8.28
CA GLY A 138 2.72 6.17 -8.05
C GLY A 138 1.45 6.71 -8.71
N ALA A 139 1.20 8.01 -8.62
CA ALA A 139 0.06 8.65 -9.26
C ALA A 139 0.10 8.52 -10.79
N ILE A 140 1.26 8.72 -11.41
CA ILE A 140 1.44 8.57 -12.87
C ILE A 140 1.20 7.10 -13.28
N VAL A 141 1.85 6.15 -12.60
CA VAL A 141 1.69 4.71 -12.91
C VAL A 141 0.23 4.27 -12.71
N GLY A 142 -0.38 4.66 -11.59
CA GLY A 142 -1.78 4.34 -11.31
C GLY A 142 -2.72 4.90 -12.38
N SER A 143 -2.60 6.19 -12.70
CA SER A 143 -3.44 6.83 -13.71
C SER A 143 -3.27 6.20 -15.10
N ALA A 144 -2.05 5.82 -15.46
CA ALA A 144 -1.77 5.18 -16.75
C ALA A 144 -2.32 3.76 -16.85
N LEU A 145 -2.34 3.00 -15.74
CA LEU A 145 -2.72 1.59 -15.74
C LEU A 145 -4.18 1.33 -15.35
N MET A 146 -4.78 2.16 -14.48
CA MET A 146 -6.14 1.91 -13.99
C MET A 146 -7.17 1.82 -15.12
N ILE A 147 -7.17 2.78 -16.06
CA ILE A 147 -8.17 2.82 -17.14
C ILE A 147 -8.03 1.61 -18.07
N PRO A 148 -6.86 1.35 -18.70
CA PRO A 148 -6.74 0.22 -19.64
C PRO A 148 -6.96 -1.14 -18.96
N LEU A 149 -6.47 -1.32 -17.72
CA LEU A 149 -6.70 -2.58 -17.01
C LEU A 149 -8.17 -2.75 -16.60
N THR A 150 -8.88 -1.66 -16.28
CA THR A 150 -10.32 -1.72 -16.00
C THR A 150 -11.10 -2.15 -17.24
N LEU A 151 -10.75 -1.65 -18.41
CA LEU A 151 -11.41 -2.02 -19.67
C LEU A 151 -11.14 -3.48 -20.05
N LEU A 152 -9.95 -4.02 -19.74
CA LEU A 152 -9.57 -5.40 -20.09
C LEU A 152 -10.05 -6.44 -19.08
N PHE A 153 -9.96 -6.13 -17.79
CA PHE A 153 -10.15 -7.09 -16.69
C PHE A 153 -11.22 -6.67 -15.67
N GLY A 154 -12.00 -5.64 -16.01
CA GLY A 154 -13.04 -5.14 -15.13
C GLY A 154 -12.50 -4.62 -13.78
N VAL A 155 -13.25 -4.87 -12.72
CA VAL A 155 -12.92 -4.38 -11.37
C VAL A 155 -11.60 -4.92 -10.81
N ALA A 156 -11.22 -6.14 -11.18
CA ALA A 156 -9.93 -6.70 -10.81
C ALA A 156 -8.77 -5.94 -11.49
N GLY A 157 -8.96 -5.54 -12.75
CA GLY A 157 -7.99 -4.73 -13.49
C GLY A 157 -7.74 -3.38 -12.85
N LEU A 158 -8.80 -2.70 -12.39
CA LEU A 158 -8.68 -1.45 -11.65
C LEU A 158 -7.87 -1.63 -10.37
N ALA A 159 -8.15 -2.70 -9.60
CA ALA A 159 -7.43 -3.00 -8.37
C ALA A 159 -5.95 -3.35 -8.63
N PHE A 160 -5.63 -4.04 -9.75
CA PHE A 160 -4.24 -4.27 -10.16
C PHE A 160 -3.53 -2.97 -10.56
N GLY A 161 -4.22 -2.03 -11.24
CA GLY A 161 -3.68 -0.70 -11.52
C GLY A 161 -3.33 0.07 -10.24
N LEU A 162 -4.20 0.01 -9.24
CA LEU A 162 -3.96 0.60 -7.93
C LEU A 162 -2.77 -0.08 -7.21
N ALA A 163 -2.72 -1.41 -7.24
CA ALA A 163 -1.61 -2.17 -6.66
C ALA A 163 -0.27 -1.82 -7.34
N ALA A 164 -0.24 -1.68 -8.66
CA ALA A 164 0.95 -1.27 -9.39
C ALA A 164 1.41 0.15 -9.01
N ALA A 165 0.49 1.07 -8.76
CA ALA A 165 0.80 2.41 -8.24
C ALA A 165 1.54 2.33 -6.90
N GLU A 166 0.99 1.60 -5.93
CA GLU A 166 1.57 1.50 -4.58
C GLU A 166 2.89 0.70 -4.58
N VAL A 167 3.01 -0.34 -5.39
CA VAL A 167 4.27 -1.07 -5.57
C VAL A 167 5.35 -0.15 -6.15
N SER A 168 5.01 0.70 -7.14
CA SER A 168 5.98 1.66 -7.69
C SER A 168 6.42 2.71 -6.66
N VAL A 169 5.50 3.19 -5.80
CA VAL A 169 5.86 4.05 -4.66
C VAL A 169 6.88 3.37 -3.77
N LEU A 170 6.60 2.13 -3.36
CA LEU A 170 7.49 1.37 -2.49
C LEU A 170 8.87 1.12 -3.13
N ILE A 171 8.91 0.76 -4.42
CA ILE A 171 10.17 0.55 -5.15
C ILE A 171 11.01 1.82 -5.14
N VAL A 172 10.43 2.99 -5.48
CA VAL A 172 11.15 4.27 -5.47
C VAL A 172 11.69 4.59 -4.07
N GLN A 173 10.88 4.39 -3.03
CA GLN A 173 11.30 4.60 -1.64
C GLN A 173 12.49 3.72 -1.27
N LEU A 174 12.44 2.42 -1.59
CA LEU A 174 13.51 1.47 -1.29
C LEU A 174 14.79 1.78 -2.07
N VAL A 175 14.69 2.16 -3.34
CA VAL A 175 15.83 2.55 -4.18
C VAL A 175 16.52 3.79 -3.61
N VAL A 176 15.76 4.83 -3.26
CA VAL A 176 16.29 6.06 -2.68
C VAL A 176 16.89 5.83 -1.30
N LEU A 177 16.29 4.98 -0.49
CA LEU A 177 16.76 4.70 0.87
C LEU A 177 18.01 3.81 0.89
N ARG A 178 18.19 2.94 -0.13
CA ARG A 178 19.29 1.96 -0.19
C ARG A 178 20.68 2.55 0.10
N PRO A 179 21.17 3.65 -0.54
CA PRO A 179 22.47 4.20 -0.24
C PRO A 179 22.62 4.63 1.22
N HIS A 180 21.60 5.26 1.81
CA HIS A 180 21.61 5.70 3.20
C HIS A 180 21.68 4.52 4.20
N LEU A 181 21.14 3.36 3.82
CA LEU A 181 21.25 2.16 4.62
C LEU A 181 22.59 1.44 4.47
N LEU A 182 23.38 1.72 3.43
CA LEU A 182 24.68 1.07 3.20
C LEU A 182 25.86 1.83 3.81
N LEU A 183 25.73 3.14 4.03
CA LEU A 183 26.80 4.03 4.50
C LEU A 183 27.33 3.75 5.93
N ALA A 184 26.65 2.95 6.74
CA ALA A 184 27.09 2.57 8.09
C ALA A 184 28.10 1.39 8.10
N ARG A 185 28.98 1.29 7.12
CA ARG A 185 30.08 0.28 7.05
C ARG A 185 31.44 0.91 6.87
N GLY A 186 31.60 2.18 7.26
CA GLY A 186 32.88 2.87 7.28
C GLY A 186 33.40 3.10 8.68
#